data_fcbe01e315d9234dec44e4c332c04c04
#
_entry.id   fcbe01e315d9234dec44e4c332c04c04
#
_cell.length_a   1.000
_cell.length_b   1.000
_cell.length_c   1.000
_cell.angle_alpha   90.00
_cell.angle_beta   90.00
_cell.angle_gamma   90.00
#
_symmetry.space_group_name_H-M   'P 1'
#
loop_
_entity.id
_entity.type
_entity.pdbx_description
1 polymer ?
#
loop_
_entity_poly.entity_id
_entity_poly.type
_entity_poly.pdbx_seq_one_letter_code
_entity_poly.pdbx_strand_id
1 'polypeptide(L)' 'MIEELQVQITATQERLAAAVATGQQYQAAQHRARLEDLIDMAARHGVDVHAWVDQTLLHG' A
#
# COMPACT_ATOMS: atom_id res chain seq x y z
N MET A 1 -15.21 0.08 9.12
CA MET A 1 -13.91 0.77 9.18
C MET A 1 -12.76 -0.10 8.74
N ILE A 2 -12.60 -1.29 9.28
CA ILE A 2 -11.51 -2.20 8.89
C ILE A 2 -11.63 -2.61 7.42
N GLU A 3 -12.85 -2.91 6.97
CA GLU A 3 -13.10 -3.29 5.59
C GLU A 3 -12.72 -2.18 4.62
N GLU A 4 -13.09 -0.94 4.95
CA GLU A 4 -12.76 0.21 4.13
C GLU A 4 -11.25 0.42 4.06
N LEU A 5 -10.57 0.27 5.17
CA LEU A 5 -9.12 0.38 5.24
C LEU A 5 -8.45 -0.70 4.38
N GLN A 6 -8.95 -1.92 4.45
CA GLN A 6 -8.44 -3.02 3.63
C GLN A 6 -8.63 -2.74 2.14
N VAL A 7 -9.78 -2.22 1.75
CA VAL A 7 -10.06 -1.85 0.36
C VAL A 7 -9.07 -0.78 -0.11
N GLN A 8 -8.82 0.24 0.71
CA GLN A 8 -7.88 1.30 0.35
C GLN A 8 -6.45 0.78 0.22
N ILE A 9 -6.02 -0.09 1.13
CA ILE A 9 -4.69 -0.69 1.08
C ILE A 9 -4.54 -1.53 -0.18
N THR A 10 -5.51 -2.39 -0.48
CA THR A 10 -5.49 -3.23 -1.67
C THR A 10 -5.45 -2.39 -2.95
N ALA A 11 -6.30 -1.38 -3.04
CA ALA A 11 -6.35 -0.50 -4.22
C ALA A 11 -5.04 0.25 -4.41
N THR A 12 -4.46 0.76 -3.33
CA THR A 12 -3.19 1.49 -3.39
C THR A 12 -2.05 0.56 -3.82
N GLN A 13 -2.04 -0.67 -3.29
CA GLN A 13 -1.06 -1.67 -3.67
C GLN A 13 -1.14 -2.01 -5.16
N GLU A 14 -2.35 -2.13 -5.69
CA GLU A 14 -2.54 -2.39 -7.12
C GLU A 14 -2.01 -1.25 -7.97
N ARG A 15 -2.27 -0.01 -7.56
CA ARG A 15 -1.77 1.18 -8.26
C ARG A 15 -0.24 1.25 -8.21
N LEU A 16 0.34 0.92 -7.07
CA LEU A 16 1.78 0.88 -6.92
C LEU A 16 2.39 -0.17 -7.84
N ALA A 17 1.81 -1.37 -7.87
CA ALA A 17 2.30 -2.44 -8.72
C ALA A 17 2.24 -2.04 -10.21
N ALA A 18 1.14 -1.41 -10.62
CA ALA A 18 0.99 -0.94 -12.00
C ALA A 18 2.03 0.14 -12.34
N ALA A 19 2.27 1.07 -11.44
CA ALA A 19 3.26 2.13 -11.67
C ALA A 19 4.68 1.56 -11.77
N VAL A 20 5.01 0.59 -10.92
CA VAL A 20 6.31 -0.10 -11.00
C VAL A 20 6.45 -0.84 -12.32
N ALA A 21 5.41 -1.56 -12.72
CA ALA A 21 5.43 -2.35 -13.96
C ALA A 21 5.59 -1.50 -15.20
N THR A 22 5.08 -0.26 -15.18
CA THR A 22 5.15 0.66 -16.33
C THR A 22 6.30 1.66 -16.24
N GLY A 23 7.14 1.54 -15.21
CA GLY A 23 8.31 2.41 -15.05
C GLY A 23 7.98 3.83 -14.63
N GLN A 24 6.81 4.08 -14.09
CA GLN A 24 6.37 5.40 -13.63
C GLN A 24 6.89 5.66 -12.22
N GLN A 25 8.16 6.03 -12.11
CA GLN A 25 8.85 6.12 -10.82
C GLN A 25 8.23 7.16 -9.89
N TYR A 26 7.81 8.31 -10.44
CA TYR A 26 7.21 9.36 -9.61
C TYR A 26 5.88 8.89 -9.00
N GLN A 27 5.01 8.33 -9.82
CA GLN A 27 3.74 7.80 -9.33
C GLN A 27 3.95 6.64 -8.37
N ALA A 28 4.93 5.77 -8.66
CA ALA A 28 5.25 4.66 -7.77
C ALA A 28 5.67 5.18 -6.38
N ALA A 29 6.47 6.23 -6.33
CA ALA A 29 6.89 6.84 -5.07
C ALA A 29 5.70 7.42 -4.30
N GLN A 30 4.77 8.07 -4.99
CA GLN A 30 3.56 8.62 -4.37
C GLN A 30 2.67 7.51 -3.81
N HIS A 31 2.44 6.46 -4.59
CA HIS A 31 1.62 5.34 -4.14
C HIS A 31 2.27 4.59 -2.97
N ARG A 32 3.60 4.45 -3.00
CA ARG A 32 4.33 3.81 -1.90
C ARG A 32 4.18 4.61 -0.61
N ALA A 33 4.32 5.92 -0.68
CA ALA A 33 4.15 6.79 0.48
C ALA A 33 2.74 6.68 1.05
N ARG A 34 1.74 6.65 0.16
CA ARG A 34 0.34 6.49 0.58
C ARG A 34 0.11 5.14 1.23
N LEU A 35 0.70 4.09 0.66
CA LEU A 35 0.56 2.74 1.20
C LEU A 35 1.17 2.65 2.61
N GLU A 36 2.36 3.21 2.80
CA GLU A 36 3.00 3.24 4.11
C GLU A 36 2.15 3.99 5.13
N ASP A 37 1.54 5.09 4.74
CA ASP A 37 0.66 5.87 5.60
C ASP A 37 -0.56 5.06 6.02
N LEU A 38 -1.16 4.33 5.09
CA LEU A 38 -2.30 3.46 5.38
C LEU A 38 -1.92 2.31 6.30
N ILE A 39 -0.72 1.74 6.10
CA ILE A 39 -0.21 0.66 6.96
C ILE A 39 -0.01 1.18 8.39
N ASP A 40 0.56 2.37 8.52
CA ASP A 40 0.77 3.00 9.82
C ASP A 40 -0.56 3.25 10.53
N MET A 41 -1.55 3.74 9.80
CA MET A 41 -2.88 3.96 10.31
C MET A 41 -3.51 2.65 10.81
N ALA A 42 -3.37 1.57 10.03
CA ALA A 42 -3.87 0.25 10.43
C ALA A 42 -3.18 -0.25 11.70
N ALA A 43 -1.87 -0.06 11.80
CA ALA A 43 -1.11 -0.48 12.98
C ALA A 43 -1.60 0.23 14.23
N ARG A 44 -1.96 1.50 14.12
CA ARG A 44 -2.50 2.27 15.24
C ARG A 44 -3.84 1.73 15.73
N HIS A 45 -4.59 1.10 14.83
CA HIS A 45 -5.87 0.47 15.16
C HIS A 45 -5.73 -1.00 15.53
N GLY A 46 -4.50 -1.48 15.69
CA GLY A 46 -4.23 -2.85 16.08
C GLY A 46 -4.48 -3.89 14.99
N VAL A 47 -4.47 -3.46 13.73
CA VAL A 47 -4.71 -4.34 12.60
C VAL A 47 -3.39 -4.83 12.02
N ASP A 48 -3.26 -6.15 11.88
CA ASP A 48 -2.10 -6.75 11.23
C ASP A 48 -2.33 -6.77 9.72
N VAL A 49 -1.56 -5.97 8.99
CA VAL A 49 -1.73 -5.84 7.54
C VAL A 49 -0.71 -6.67 6.75
N HIS A 50 0.14 -7.42 7.41
CA HIS A 50 1.17 -8.21 6.71
C HIS A 50 0.57 -9.20 5.73
N ALA A 51 -0.61 -9.72 6.03
CA ALA A 51 -1.32 -10.63 5.13
C ALA A 51 -1.91 -9.94 3.90
N TRP A 52 -2.05 -8.61 3.94
CA TRP A 52 -2.69 -7.83 2.88
C TRP A 52 -1.68 -7.18 1.93
N VAL A 53 -0.44 -7.05 2.33
CA VAL A 53 0.56 -6.25 1.63
C VAL A 53 1.70 -7.11 1.12
N ASP A 54 2.04 -6.92 -0.15
CA ASP A 54 3.23 -7.52 -0.72
C ASP A 54 4.45 -6.72 -0.28
N GLN A 55 5.26 -7.30 0.57
CA GLN A 55 6.44 -6.64 1.14
C GLN A 55 7.45 -6.25 0.07
N THR A 56 7.47 -6.94 -1.05
CA THR A 56 8.40 -6.61 -2.14
C THR A 56 8.08 -5.25 -2.75
N LEU A 57 6.83 -4.83 -2.72
CA LEU A 57 6.44 -3.50 -3.22
C LEU A 57 6.94 -2.38 -2.34
N LEU A 58 7.11 -2.64 -1.03
CA LEU A 58 7.61 -1.64 -0.09
C LEU A 58 9.12 -1.48 -0.14
N HIS A 59 9.81 -2.55 -0.51
CA HIS A 59 11.28 -2.57 -0.53
C HIS A 59 11.86 -2.36 -1.93
N GLY A 60 11.01 -2.45 -2.92
CA GLY A 60 11.42 -2.22 -4.31
C GLY A 60 11.56 -0.78 -4.64
#